data_012ed3aaf08e0cf205d0ea881f367bf4
#
_entry.id   012ed3aaf08e0cf205d0ea881f367bf4
#
_cell.length_a   1.000
_cell.length_b   1.000
_cell.length_c   1.000
_cell.angle_alpha   90.00
_cell.angle_beta   90.00
_cell.angle_gamma   90.00
#
_symmetry.space_group_name_H-M   'P 1'
#
loop_
_entity.id
_entity.type
_entity.pdbx_description
1 polymer ?
#
loop_
_entity_poly.entity_id
_entity_poly.type
_entity_poly.pdbx_seq_one_letter_code
_entity_poly.pdbx_strand_id
1 'polypeptide(L)'
;TVVFDLGGGTFDISILEIGQEVFEVLSTAGDSFLGGEDFDDRIIDWLAESFEEENGVDLRKDKMSLQRLRAAAEQAKIELSEAESSEINLPFIHSSPQAGALHVQQVLTREIFHKRVDDLISRAMKICRETLEKSSLATSDLDAVILVGGMTRVPRITAAVSDFFGITPTRGVHADEAVAAGAAIQGSLLGAGAAETLLLDVTSHDLGIGVAGGLFDIVIPSDTTIPTSATKEFTTAKDGQTQVRILVMQGRSNRADRNELLGEFLLDGLREAGRGELKIDIKFEISADGMVSVSARDQETGQSQNLTVTASSGLTDEEIREMVDRTKQNLLATVDTDAVKSKRAEVEEHFLKVKDRLAGLEERGIAQLVGDEPVAKTHEALNRCRDVIDSGDTSRMHETQRALNRIDSFLEQMDARVN
;
A
#
# COMPACT_ATOMS: atom_id res chain seq x y z
N THR A 1 9.09 -21.77 3.01
CA THR A 1 9.31 -21.41 1.59
C THR A 1 8.86 -19.99 1.32
N VAL A 2 9.61 -19.24 0.51
CA VAL A 2 9.24 -17.91 0.02
C VAL A 2 8.91 -17.99 -1.46
N VAL A 3 7.82 -17.37 -1.88
CA VAL A 3 7.50 -17.10 -3.29
C VAL A 3 7.64 -15.60 -3.52
N PHE A 4 8.55 -15.22 -4.42
CA PHE A 4 8.81 -13.84 -4.85
C PHE A 4 8.33 -13.71 -6.29
N ASP A 5 7.25 -12.98 -6.50
CA ASP A 5 6.64 -12.76 -7.81
C ASP A 5 6.77 -11.29 -8.20
N LEU A 6 7.56 -11.02 -9.25
CA LEU A 6 7.69 -9.70 -9.85
C LEU A 6 7.33 -9.79 -11.32
N GLY A 7 6.12 -9.38 -11.60
CA GLY A 7 5.52 -9.40 -12.92
C GLY A 7 5.71 -8.11 -13.73
N GLY A 8 4.84 -7.90 -14.72
CA GLY A 8 4.83 -6.70 -15.57
C GLY A 8 4.33 -5.45 -14.86
N GLY A 9 3.33 -5.57 -13.97
CA GLY A 9 2.69 -4.44 -13.29
C GLY A 9 2.68 -4.53 -11.78
N THR A 10 2.86 -5.73 -11.20
CA THR A 10 2.75 -5.95 -9.75
C THR A 10 3.94 -6.71 -9.19
N PHE A 11 4.17 -6.49 -7.91
CA PHE A 11 5.08 -7.25 -7.07
C PHE A 11 4.30 -7.91 -5.94
N ASP A 12 4.50 -9.20 -5.74
CA ASP A 12 3.92 -9.96 -4.65
C ASP A 12 4.97 -10.85 -3.98
N ILE A 13 4.90 -10.97 -2.66
CA ILE A 13 5.69 -11.91 -1.88
C ILE A 13 4.79 -12.67 -0.92
N SER A 14 4.94 -14.00 -0.88
CA SER A 14 4.25 -14.87 0.06
C SER A 14 5.24 -15.77 0.77
N ILE A 15 5.04 -15.92 2.08
CA ILE A 15 5.78 -16.85 2.93
C ILE A 15 4.82 -17.99 3.30
N LEU A 16 5.19 -19.20 2.92
CA LEU A 16 4.35 -20.39 3.07
C LEU A 16 5.03 -21.47 3.90
N GLU A 17 4.24 -22.15 4.69
CA GLU A 17 4.56 -23.48 5.22
C GLU A 17 3.99 -24.56 4.30
N ILE A 18 4.84 -25.49 3.87
CA ILE A 18 4.45 -26.55 2.94
C ILE A 18 4.56 -27.88 3.65
N GLY A 19 3.40 -28.45 3.99
CA GLY A 19 3.27 -29.82 4.50
C GLY A 19 3.04 -30.84 3.38
N GLN A 20 2.75 -32.09 3.74
CA GLN A 20 2.50 -33.15 2.75
C GLN A 20 1.20 -32.94 1.96
N GLU A 21 0.16 -32.38 2.60
CA GLU A 21 -1.17 -32.17 2.00
C GLU A 21 -1.73 -30.77 2.30
N VAL A 22 -0.98 -29.91 3.00
CA VAL A 22 -1.41 -28.59 3.42
C VAL A 22 -0.38 -27.56 2.97
N PHE A 23 -0.85 -26.52 2.30
CA PHE A 23 -0.12 -25.31 1.99
C PHE A 23 -0.73 -24.18 2.81
N GLU A 24 0.01 -23.65 3.77
CA GLU A 24 -0.45 -22.57 4.62
C GLU A 24 0.33 -21.30 4.32
N VAL A 25 -0.39 -20.22 3.96
CA VAL A 25 0.21 -18.89 3.81
C VAL A 25 0.35 -18.25 5.18
N LEU A 26 1.58 -18.03 5.61
CA LEU A 26 1.90 -17.42 6.91
C LEU A 26 1.84 -15.91 6.87
N SER A 27 2.31 -15.31 5.78
CA SER A 27 2.23 -13.87 5.54
C SER A 27 2.36 -13.58 4.05
N THR A 28 1.67 -12.56 3.60
CA THR A 28 1.76 -12.07 2.22
C THR A 28 1.78 -10.56 2.18
N ALA A 29 2.44 -9.99 1.19
CA ALA A 29 2.41 -8.58 0.89
C ALA A 29 2.72 -8.34 -0.57
N GLY A 30 2.36 -7.15 -1.07
CA GLY A 30 2.61 -6.78 -2.45
C GLY A 30 2.61 -5.28 -2.66
N ASP A 31 2.83 -4.92 -3.92
CA ASP A 31 2.76 -3.57 -4.42
C ASP A 31 2.14 -3.59 -5.81
N SER A 32 0.91 -3.11 -5.94
CA SER A 32 0.13 -3.11 -7.17
C SER A 32 0.64 -2.11 -8.22
N PHE A 33 1.64 -1.31 -7.86
CA PHE A 33 2.27 -0.30 -8.70
C PHE A 33 3.80 -0.47 -8.74
N LEU A 34 4.26 -1.72 -8.78
CA LEU A 34 5.66 -2.05 -8.91
C LEU A 34 5.81 -3.27 -9.82
N GLY A 35 6.24 -3.05 -11.03
CA GLY A 35 6.41 -4.11 -12.04
C GLY A 35 7.31 -3.70 -13.18
N GLY A 36 7.40 -4.57 -14.18
CA GLY A 36 8.26 -4.37 -15.35
C GLY A 36 8.02 -3.08 -16.11
N GLU A 37 6.79 -2.55 -16.09
CA GLU A 37 6.45 -1.26 -16.71
C GLU A 37 7.19 -0.09 -16.03
N ASP A 38 7.36 -0.12 -14.71
CA ASP A 38 8.14 0.91 -14.00
C ASP A 38 9.61 0.88 -14.40
N PHE A 39 10.14 -0.33 -14.65
CA PHE A 39 11.52 -0.49 -15.15
C PHE A 39 11.65 0.01 -16.58
N ASP A 40 10.65 -0.20 -17.43
CA ASP A 40 10.61 0.33 -18.79
C ASP A 40 10.55 1.86 -18.76
N ASP A 41 9.75 2.46 -17.90
CA ASP A 41 9.65 3.90 -17.75
C ASP A 41 11.01 4.53 -17.38
N ARG A 42 11.85 3.86 -16.56
CA ARG A 42 13.23 4.32 -16.28
C ARG A 42 14.11 4.35 -17.52
N ILE A 43 13.93 3.38 -18.43
CA ILE A 43 14.67 3.36 -19.71
C ILE A 43 14.13 4.44 -20.65
N ILE A 44 12.81 4.62 -20.71
CA ILE A 44 12.15 5.67 -21.49
C ILE A 44 12.65 7.05 -21.06
N ASP A 45 12.67 7.30 -19.75
CA ASP A 45 13.16 8.56 -19.21
C ASP A 45 14.63 8.80 -19.58
N TRP A 46 15.47 7.79 -19.45
CA TRP A 46 16.88 7.89 -19.84
C TRP A 46 17.04 8.23 -21.34
N LEU A 47 16.30 7.55 -22.23
CA LEU A 47 16.33 7.82 -23.67
C LEU A 47 15.82 9.22 -23.99
N ALA A 48 14.73 9.64 -23.36
CA ALA A 48 14.13 10.95 -23.58
C ALA A 48 15.02 12.10 -23.07
N GLU A 49 15.63 11.93 -21.90
CA GLU A 49 16.59 12.88 -21.33
C GLU A 49 17.82 13.05 -22.27
N SER A 50 18.43 11.94 -22.68
CA SER A 50 19.57 11.98 -23.61
C SER A 50 19.23 12.65 -24.94
N PHE A 51 18.04 12.36 -25.48
CA PHE A 51 17.58 12.95 -26.73
C PHE A 51 17.26 14.45 -26.58
N GLU A 52 16.66 14.85 -25.46
CA GLU A 52 16.35 16.24 -25.17
C GLU A 52 17.62 17.08 -25.00
N GLU A 53 18.65 16.54 -24.36
CA GLU A 53 19.96 17.20 -24.22
C GLU A 53 20.62 17.45 -25.59
N GLU A 54 20.50 16.51 -26.53
CA GLU A 54 21.11 16.61 -27.85
C GLU A 54 20.31 17.46 -28.83
N ASN A 55 18.97 17.37 -28.78
CA ASN A 55 18.08 17.88 -29.83
C ASN A 55 17.10 18.96 -29.35
N GLY A 56 17.01 19.22 -28.02
CA GLY A 56 16.09 20.20 -27.44
C GLY A 56 14.62 19.81 -27.52
N VAL A 57 14.31 18.52 -27.72
CA VAL A 57 12.95 17.99 -27.89
C VAL A 57 12.70 16.86 -26.92
N ASP A 58 11.64 16.97 -26.12
CA ASP A 58 11.17 15.89 -25.25
C ASP A 58 10.22 14.94 -26.00
N LEU A 59 10.70 13.73 -26.29
CA LEU A 59 9.97 12.72 -27.04
C LEU A 59 8.74 12.18 -26.31
N ARG A 60 8.66 12.35 -24.98
CA ARG A 60 7.52 11.91 -24.16
C ARG A 60 6.24 12.68 -24.43
N LYS A 61 6.37 13.90 -25.00
CA LYS A 61 5.24 14.76 -25.38
C LYS A 61 4.56 14.35 -26.68
N ASP A 62 5.21 13.52 -27.50
CA ASP A 62 4.63 12.99 -28.73
C ASP A 62 4.20 11.53 -28.55
N LYS A 63 2.91 11.24 -28.68
CA LYS A 63 2.33 9.91 -28.47
C LYS A 63 2.95 8.83 -29.35
N MET A 64 3.28 9.15 -30.60
CA MET A 64 3.87 8.19 -31.53
C MET A 64 5.31 7.84 -31.13
N SER A 65 6.10 8.86 -30.80
CA SER A 65 7.46 8.68 -30.30
C SER A 65 7.48 7.92 -28.99
N LEU A 66 6.59 8.25 -28.03
CA LEU A 66 6.47 7.55 -26.75
C LEU A 66 6.14 6.07 -26.93
N GLN A 67 5.22 5.72 -27.83
CA GLN A 67 4.87 4.31 -28.10
C GLN A 67 6.08 3.53 -28.63
N ARG A 68 6.89 4.16 -29.49
CA ARG A 68 8.11 3.54 -30.03
C ARG A 68 9.20 3.41 -28.97
N LEU A 69 9.33 4.41 -28.09
CA LEU A 69 10.23 4.34 -26.93
C LEU A 69 9.84 3.19 -25.99
N ARG A 70 8.56 3.01 -25.68
CA ARG A 70 8.06 1.91 -24.85
C ARG A 70 8.46 0.54 -25.39
N ALA A 71 8.15 0.30 -26.67
CA ALA A 71 8.50 -0.97 -27.30
C ALA A 71 10.02 -1.23 -27.31
N ALA A 72 10.83 -0.19 -27.54
CA ALA A 72 12.28 -0.32 -27.51
C ALA A 72 12.85 -0.51 -26.10
N ALA A 73 12.26 0.15 -25.11
CA ALA A 73 12.66 0.02 -23.70
C ALA A 73 12.39 -1.40 -23.18
N GLU A 74 11.20 -1.93 -23.42
CA GLU A 74 10.83 -3.30 -23.05
C GLU A 74 11.78 -4.32 -23.73
N GLN A 75 12.02 -4.18 -25.03
CA GLN A 75 12.94 -5.06 -25.75
C GLN A 75 14.35 -4.98 -25.16
N ALA A 76 14.87 -3.78 -24.91
CA ALA A 76 16.20 -3.60 -24.32
C ALA A 76 16.29 -4.18 -22.90
N LYS A 77 15.25 -4.02 -22.07
CA LYS A 77 15.15 -4.66 -20.74
C LYS A 77 15.25 -6.18 -20.83
N ILE A 78 14.51 -6.79 -21.75
CA ILE A 78 14.54 -8.24 -21.99
C ILE A 78 15.94 -8.68 -22.42
N GLU A 79 16.57 -8.00 -23.37
CA GLU A 79 17.91 -8.33 -23.87
C GLU A 79 18.96 -8.23 -22.76
N LEU A 80 18.88 -7.22 -21.88
CA LEU A 80 19.78 -7.04 -20.75
C LEU A 80 19.68 -8.13 -19.67
N SER A 81 18.66 -8.98 -19.71
CA SER A 81 18.60 -10.17 -18.86
C SER A 81 19.65 -11.21 -19.26
N GLU A 82 20.03 -11.26 -20.53
CA GLU A 82 21.00 -12.21 -21.07
C GLU A 82 22.32 -11.53 -21.51
N ALA A 83 22.24 -10.33 -22.10
CA ALA A 83 23.37 -9.56 -22.61
C ALA A 83 23.85 -8.48 -21.64
N GLU A 84 25.12 -8.03 -21.81
CA GLU A 84 25.70 -6.92 -21.04
C GLU A 84 25.27 -5.54 -21.58
N SER A 85 24.80 -5.47 -22.83
CA SER A 85 24.34 -4.25 -23.50
C SER A 85 23.27 -4.56 -24.53
N SER A 86 22.43 -3.57 -24.80
CA SER A 86 21.41 -3.58 -25.86
C SER A 86 21.56 -2.32 -26.71
N GLU A 87 21.55 -2.47 -28.05
CA GLU A 87 21.56 -1.37 -28.99
C GLU A 87 20.15 -0.91 -29.32
N ILE A 88 19.83 0.34 -28.99
CA ILE A 88 18.53 0.94 -29.26
C ILE A 88 18.67 1.87 -30.47
N ASN A 89 18.03 1.49 -31.59
CA ASN A 89 18.05 2.25 -32.83
C ASN A 89 16.60 2.53 -33.29
N LEU A 90 16.20 3.80 -33.18
CA LEU A 90 14.87 4.27 -33.57
C LEU A 90 14.99 5.35 -34.65
N PRO A 91 15.10 4.94 -35.93
CA PRO A 91 15.20 5.89 -37.05
C PRO A 91 13.89 6.66 -37.19
N PHE A 92 13.99 7.95 -37.55
CA PHE A 92 12.85 8.84 -37.80
C PHE A 92 11.89 8.89 -36.61
N ILE A 93 12.44 9.00 -35.37
CA ILE A 93 11.66 9.04 -34.14
C ILE A 93 10.86 10.35 -34.02
N HIS A 94 11.47 11.45 -34.51
CA HIS A 94 10.88 12.77 -34.55
C HIS A 94 11.28 13.54 -35.81
N SER A 95 10.50 14.53 -36.20
CA SER A 95 10.83 15.42 -37.32
C SER A 95 10.56 16.86 -36.91
N SER A 96 11.56 17.71 -37.09
CA SER A 96 11.45 19.15 -36.79
C SER A 96 11.69 19.97 -38.08
N PRO A 97 10.98 21.10 -38.27
CA PRO A 97 11.19 21.95 -39.43
C PRO A 97 12.61 22.50 -39.54
N GLN A 98 13.32 22.64 -38.40
CA GLN A 98 14.67 23.20 -38.33
C GLN A 98 15.77 22.13 -38.49
N ALA A 99 15.58 20.94 -37.87
CA ALA A 99 16.60 19.90 -37.82
C ALA A 99 16.33 18.71 -38.77
N GLY A 100 15.15 18.70 -39.44
CA GLY A 100 14.77 17.58 -40.30
C GLY A 100 14.40 16.33 -39.50
N ALA A 101 14.73 15.16 -40.06
CA ALA A 101 14.48 13.87 -39.39
C ALA A 101 15.50 13.60 -38.29
N LEU A 102 15.04 13.26 -37.12
CA LEU A 102 15.84 12.95 -35.95
C LEU A 102 15.71 11.46 -35.57
N HIS A 103 16.78 10.90 -35.02
CA HIS A 103 16.91 9.47 -34.74
C HIS A 103 17.42 9.29 -33.31
N VAL A 104 17.00 8.20 -32.65
CA VAL A 104 17.65 7.74 -31.43
C VAL A 104 18.60 6.60 -31.80
N GLN A 105 19.86 6.73 -31.40
CA GLN A 105 20.85 5.67 -31.51
C GLN A 105 21.67 5.67 -30.22
N GLN A 106 21.37 4.74 -29.33
CA GLN A 106 21.97 4.65 -27.99
C GLN A 106 22.33 3.20 -27.66
N VAL A 107 23.31 3.02 -26.80
CA VAL A 107 23.69 1.71 -26.25
C VAL A 107 23.37 1.75 -24.75
N LEU A 108 22.37 0.98 -24.35
CA LEU A 108 22.05 0.79 -22.95
C LEU A 108 22.88 -0.36 -22.39
N THR A 109 23.74 -0.09 -21.42
CA THR A 109 24.48 -1.12 -20.71
C THR A 109 23.72 -1.59 -19.47
N ARG A 110 23.98 -2.84 -19.07
CA ARG A 110 23.43 -3.40 -17.83
C ARG A 110 23.77 -2.55 -16.59
N GLU A 111 24.95 -1.93 -16.56
CA GLU A 111 25.36 -1.03 -15.48
C GLU A 111 24.49 0.24 -15.42
N ILE A 112 24.23 0.86 -16.57
CA ILE A 112 23.37 2.05 -16.65
C ILE A 112 21.96 1.68 -16.20
N PHE A 113 21.41 0.58 -16.71
CA PHE A 113 20.09 0.08 -16.35
C PHE A 113 19.99 -0.16 -14.84
N HIS A 114 20.93 -0.91 -14.25
CA HIS A 114 20.92 -1.19 -12.81
C HIS A 114 20.89 0.07 -11.95
N LYS A 115 21.69 1.08 -12.30
CA LYS A 115 21.71 2.37 -11.57
C LYS A 115 20.36 3.10 -11.63
N ARG A 116 19.62 2.95 -12.73
CA ARG A 116 18.32 3.60 -12.94
C ARG A 116 17.16 2.92 -12.19
N VAL A 117 17.32 1.64 -11.83
CA VAL A 117 16.25 0.82 -11.23
C VAL A 117 16.55 0.37 -9.79
N ASP A 118 17.68 0.75 -9.20
CA ASP A 118 18.07 0.33 -7.84
C ASP A 118 17.05 0.74 -6.77
N ASP A 119 16.37 1.86 -6.94
CA ASP A 119 15.31 2.31 -6.04
C ASP A 119 14.08 1.40 -6.11
N LEU A 120 13.69 0.94 -7.30
CA LEU A 120 12.58 0.00 -7.49
C LEU A 120 12.89 -1.36 -6.83
N ILE A 121 14.11 -1.86 -7.02
CA ILE A 121 14.57 -3.10 -6.38
C ILE A 121 14.59 -2.93 -4.85
N SER A 122 15.09 -1.80 -4.36
CA SER A 122 15.11 -1.50 -2.92
C SER A 122 13.72 -1.44 -2.32
N ARG A 123 12.73 -0.93 -3.08
CA ARG A 123 11.31 -0.91 -2.70
C ARG A 123 10.77 -2.34 -2.54
N ALA A 124 11.03 -3.24 -3.49
CA ALA A 124 10.66 -4.65 -3.38
C ALA A 124 11.32 -5.32 -2.17
N MET A 125 12.63 -5.11 -1.96
CA MET A 125 13.35 -5.70 -0.82
C MET A 125 12.87 -5.18 0.53
N LYS A 126 12.39 -3.94 0.60
CA LYS A 126 11.75 -3.41 1.82
C LYS A 126 10.48 -4.17 2.16
N ILE A 127 9.62 -4.43 1.16
CA ILE A 127 8.39 -5.21 1.34
C ILE A 127 8.74 -6.65 1.78
N CYS A 128 9.76 -7.26 1.19
CA CYS A 128 10.24 -8.58 1.61
C CYS A 128 10.60 -8.61 3.11
N ARG A 129 11.33 -7.59 3.57
CA ARG A 129 11.72 -7.49 4.98
C ARG A 129 10.50 -7.37 5.90
N GLU A 130 9.58 -6.46 5.57
CA GLU A 130 8.36 -6.24 6.36
C GLU A 130 7.48 -7.49 6.41
N THR A 131 7.41 -8.26 5.31
CA THR A 131 6.65 -9.52 5.25
C THR A 131 7.29 -10.60 6.08
N LEU A 132 8.62 -10.71 6.05
CA LEU A 132 9.35 -11.66 6.88
C LEU A 132 9.21 -11.34 8.38
N GLU A 133 9.30 -10.08 8.75
CA GLU A 133 9.08 -9.63 10.14
C GLU A 133 7.65 -9.99 10.63
N LYS A 134 6.65 -9.85 9.79
CA LYS A 134 5.25 -10.23 10.10
C LYS A 134 5.07 -11.72 10.30
N SER A 135 5.73 -12.56 9.50
CA SER A 135 5.65 -14.01 9.64
C SER A 135 6.31 -14.53 10.93
N SER A 136 7.02 -13.68 11.67
CA SER A 136 7.81 -14.04 12.85
C SER A 136 8.92 -15.07 12.60
N LEU A 137 9.31 -15.27 11.33
CA LEU A 137 10.40 -16.14 10.91
C LEU A 137 11.69 -15.35 10.69
N ALA A 138 12.83 -15.99 10.88
CA ALA A 138 14.13 -15.51 10.45
C ALA A 138 14.46 -16.07 9.05
N THR A 139 15.42 -15.45 8.35
CA THR A 139 15.90 -16.00 7.06
C THR A 139 16.48 -17.41 7.18
N SER A 140 17.02 -17.77 8.36
CA SER A 140 17.52 -19.12 8.66
C SER A 140 16.44 -20.19 8.75
N ASP A 141 15.17 -19.81 8.91
CA ASP A 141 14.04 -20.71 9.04
C ASP A 141 13.40 -21.04 7.68
N LEU A 142 13.96 -20.45 6.62
CA LEU A 142 13.49 -20.63 5.25
C LEU A 142 14.28 -21.74 4.55
N ASP A 143 13.58 -22.66 3.90
CA ASP A 143 14.21 -23.77 3.16
C ASP A 143 14.44 -23.44 1.68
N ALA A 144 13.58 -22.61 1.08
CA ALA A 144 13.62 -22.34 -0.35
C ALA A 144 13.07 -20.95 -0.68
N VAL A 145 13.59 -20.39 -1.77
CA VAL A 145 13.06 -19.18 -2.41
C VAL A 145 12.72 -19.52 -3.86
N ILE A 146 11.49 -19.28 -4.26
CA ILE A 146 10.94 -19.51 -5.59
C ILE A 146 10.73 -18.17 -6.26
N LEU A 147 11.29 -18.00 -7.47
CA LEU A 147 11.13 -16.80 -8.29
C LEU A 147 10.04 -17.01 -9.33
N VAL A 148 9.10 -16.08 -9.38
CA VAL A 148 7.97 -16.03 -10.33
C VAL A 148 7.93 -14.64 -10.97
N GLY A 149 7.34 -14.55 -12.17
CA GLY A 149 7.23 -13.31 -12.92
C GLY A 149 8.46 -13.01 -13.78
N GLY A 150 8.24 -12.44 -14.97
CA GLY A 150 9.28 -12.21 -15.98
C GLY A 150 10.41 -11.32 -15.51
N MET A 151 10.15 -10.38 -14.60
CA MET A 151 11.17 -9.49 -14.04
C MET A 151 12.23 -10.19 -13.19
N THR A 152 11.93 -11.36 -12.65
CA THR A 152 12.91 -12.16 -11.89
C THR A 152 14.04 -12.72 -12.75
N ARG A 153 13.95 -12.59 -14.08
CA ARG A 153 15.04 -12.88 -15.03
C ARG A 153 16.15 -11.83 -15.01
N VAL A 154 15.88 -10.62 -14.52
CA VAL A 154 16.88 -9.56 -14.38
C VAL A 154 17.93 -9.97 -13.36
N PRO A 155 19.24 -10.06 -13.74
CA PRO A 155 20.28 -10.60 -12.85
C PRO A 155 20.41 -9.85 -11.52
N ARG A 156 20.20 -8.54 -11.52
CA ARG A 156 20.28 -7.69 -10.32
C ARG A 156 19.17 -8.02 -9.32
N ILE A 157 17.97 -8.37 -9.77
CA ILE A 157 16.85 -8.80 -8.91
C ILE A 157 17.18 -10.15 -8.28
N THR A 158 17.58 -11.13 -9.09
CA THR A 158 17.96 -12.46 -8.57
C THR A 158 19.08 -12.36 -7.53
N ALA A 159 20.09 -11.51 -7.79
CA ALA A 159 21.18 -11.26 -6.84
C ALA A 159 20.66 -10.63 -5.54
N ALA A 160 19.83 -9.58 -5.62
CA ALA A 160 19.27 -8.91 -4.45
C ALA A 160 18.42 -9.85 -3.58
N VAL A 161 17.62 -10.71 -4.20
CA VAL A 161 16.83 -11.73 -3.50
C VAL A 161 17.74 -12.77 -2.82
N SER A 162 18.75 -13.28 -3.56
CA SER A 162 19.70 -14.24 -2.99
C SER A 162 20.49 -13.67 -1.81
N ASP A 163 20.94 -12.42 -1.93
CA ASP A 163 21.71 -11.74 -0.88
C ASP A 163 20.83 -11.47 0.36
N PHE A 164 19.55 -11.11 0.16
CA PHE A 164 18.66 -10.81 1.26
C PHE A 164 18.25 -12.06 2.06
N PHE A 165 17.86 -13.15 1.36
CA PHE A 165 17.43 -14.37 2.03
C PHE A 165 18.59 -15.32 2.40
N GLY A 166 19.79 -15.11 1.85
CA GLY A 166 20.92 -16.01 2.04
C GLY A 166 20.76 -17.38 1.36
N ILE A 167 19.79 -17.50 0.47
CA ILE A 167 19.40 -18.74 -0.23
C ILE A 167 19.48 -18.49 -1.73
N THR A 168 20.13 -19.40 -2.46
CA THR A 168 20.07 -19.37 -3.93
C THR A 168 18.67 -19.76 -4.40
N PRO A 169 17.97 -18.91 -5.16
CA PRO A 169 16.62 -19.20 -5.62
C PRO A 169 16.53 -20.47 -6.47
N THR A 170 15.46 -21.23 -6.28
CA THR A 170 15.22 -22.49 -7.00
C THR A 170 14.85 -22.21 -8.45
N ARG A 171 15.48 -22.95 -9.40
CA ARG A 171 15.26 -22.80 -10.85
C ARG A 171 14.33 -23.89 -11.43
N GLY A 172 13.48 -24.50 -10.65
CA GLY A 172 12.64 -25.64 -11.08
C GLY A 172 11.29 -25.27 -11.67
N VAL A 173 10.90 -23.98 -11.62
CA VAL A 173 9.61 -23.49 -12.07
C VAL A 173 9.83 -22.49 -13.22
N HIS A 174 9.02 -22.60 -14.27
CA HIS A 174 8.99 -21.59 -15.33
C HIS A 174 8.32 -20.32 -14.78
N ALA A 175 9.10 -19.26 -14.55
CA ALA A 175 8.64 -18.03 -13.91
C ALA A 175 7.42 -17.39 -14.59
N ASP A 176 7.32 -17.53 -15.91
CA ASP A 176 6.21 -16.94 -16.70
C ASP A 176 4.97 -17.85 -16.74
N GLU A 177 5.08 -19.14 -16.40
CA GLU A 177 4.01 -20.14 -16.53
C GLU A 177 3.46 -20.61 -15.16
N ALA A 178 4.16 -20.30 -14.07
CA ALA A 178 3.84 -20.82 -12.73
C ALA A 178 2.41 -20.49 -12.31
N VAL A 179 1.99 -19.24 -12.51
CA VAL A 179 0.64 -18.76 -12.15
C VAL A 179 -0.44 -19.50 -12.95
N ALA A 180 -0.26 -19.62 -14.27
CA ALA A 180 -1.22 -20.32 -15.15
C ALA A 180 -1.31 -21.81 -14.80
N ALA A 181 -0.18 -22.46 -14.56
CA ALA A 181 -0.12 -23.87 -14.15
C ALA A 181 -0.79 -24.07 -12.78
N GLY A 182 -0.52 -23.21 -11.81
CA GLY A 182 -1.15 -23.25 -10.50
C GLY A 182 -2.66 -23.04 -10.56
N ALA A 183 -3.14 -22.09 -11.37
CA ALA A 183 -4.55 -21.85 -11.59
C ALA A 183 -5.25 -23.07 -12.23
N ALA A 184 -4.59 -23.76 -13.18
CA ALA A 184 -5.11 -24.95 -13.82
C ALA A 184 -5.21 -26.14 -12.83
N ILE A 185 -4.20 -26.30 -11.95
CA ILE A 185 -4.20 -27.30 -10.89
C ILE A 185 -5.35 -27.04 -9.91
N GLN A 186 -5.47 -25.81 -9.43
CA GLN A 186 -6.53 -25.39 -8.50
C GLN A 186 -7.91 -25.58 -9.11
N GLY A 187 -8.11 -25.19 -10.37
CA GLY A 187 -9.35 -25.41 -11.09
C GLY A 187 -9.71 -26.90 -11.24
N SER A 188 -8.72 -27.77 -11.45
CA SER A 188 -8.91 -29.22 -11.50
C SER A 188 -9.33 -29.79 -10.14
N LEU A 189 -8.71 -29.36 -9.05
CA LEU A 189 -9.04 -29.80 -7.69
C LEU A 189 -10.48 -29.39 -7.32
N LEU A 190 -10.88 -28.16 -7.61
CA LEU A 190 -12.24 -27.68 -7.38
C LEU A 190 -13.29 -28.45 -8.20
N GLY A 191 -12.97 -28.80 -9.46
CA GLY A 191 -13.87 -29.51 -10.37
C GLY A 191 -14.03 -31.01 -10.06
N ALA A 192 -12.99 -31.67 -9.53
CA ALA A 192 -12.98 -33.09 -9.24
C ALA A 192 -13.63 -33.47 -7.89
N GLY A 193 -13.89 -32.49 -7.02
CA GLY A 193 -14.41 -32.76 -5.66
C GLY A 193 -13.47 -33.56 -4.78
N ALA A 194 -12.22 -33.74 -5.20
CA ALA A 194 -11.17 -34.49 -4.52
C ALA A 194 -10.07 -33.54 -4.06
N ALA A 195 -10.31 -32.86 -2.96
CA ALA A 195 -9.25 -32.07 -2.32
C ALA A 195 -8.41 -32.97 -1.42
N GLU A 196 -7.37 -33.61 -1.99
CA GLU A 196 -6.29 -34.19 -1.19
C GLU A 196 -5.33 -33.08 -0.69
N THR A 197 -5.39 -31.87 -1.26
CA THR A 197 -4.53 -30.73 -0.93
C THR A 197 -5.37 -29.58 -0.40
N LEU A 198 -5.08 -29.12 0.82
CA LEU A 198 -5.72 -27.99 1.45
C LEU A 198 -4.82 -26.76 1.31
N LEU A 199 -5.32 -25.72 0.66
CA LEU A 199 -4.71 -24.40 0.65
C LEU A 199 -5.39 -23.53 1.70
N LEU A 200 -4.65 -23.11 2.71
CA LEU A 200 -5.05 -22.10 3.69
C LEU A 200 -4.42 -20.77 3.27
N ASP A 201 -5.22 -19.95 2.67
CA ASP A 201 -4.81 -18.64 2.19
C ASP A 201 -5.14 -17.53 3.19
N VAL A 202 -4.57 -16.35 3.01
CA VAL A 202 -4.78 -15.20 3.88
C VAL A 202 -5.09 -13.95 3.06
N THR A 203 -5.69 -12.95 3.71
CA THR A 203 -5.92 -11.64 3.10
C THR A 203 -4.59 -10.91 2.86
N SER A 204 -4.34 -10.42 1.66
CA SER A 204 -3.11 -9.68 1.29
C SER A 204 -3.10 -8.23 1.78
N HIS A 205 -4.29 -7.64 1.99
CA HIS A 205 -4.47 -6.25 2.41
C HIS A 205 -5.50 -6.15 3.52
N ASP A 206 -5.41 -5.07 4.30
CA ASP A 206 -6.49 -4.70 5.20
C ASP A 206 -7.74 -4.38 4.39
N LEU A 207 -8.88 -4.92 4.79
CA LEU A 207 -10.20 -4.66 4.21
C LEU A 207 -11.04 -3.85 5.19
N GLY A 208 -11.73 -2.83 4.70
CA GLY A 208 -12.52 -1.95 5.54
C GLY A 208 -13.31 -0.93 4.76
N ILE A 209 -13.70 0.13 5.43
CA ILE A 209 -14.51 1.20 4.84
C ILE A 209 -13.88 2.57 5.02
N GLY A 210 -14.16 3.45 4.06
CA GLY A 210 -13.90 4.88 4.21
C GLY A 210 -14.89 5.52 5.19
N VAL A 211 -14.37 6.20 6.22
CA VAL A 211 -15.19 6.86 7.25
C VAL A 211 -15.02 8.37 7.24
N ALA A 212 -15.85 9.06 8.02
CA ALA A 212 -15.80 10.51 8.17
C ALA A 212 -14.39 11.00 8.56
N GLY A 213 -13.98 12.13 8.00
CA GLY A 213 -12.62 12.66 8.17
C GLY A 213 -11.61 12.16 7.15
N GLY A 214 -12.05 11.36 6.15
CA GLY A 214 -11.16 10.81 5.12
C GLY A 214 -10.25 9.69 5.63
N LEU A 215 -10.66 9.04 6.70
CA LEU A 215 -9.94 7.92 7.30
C LEU A 215 -10.42 6.59 6.73
N PHE A 216 -9.55 5.58 6.84
CA PHE A 216 -9.86 4.19 6.52
C PHE A 216 -9.99 3.40 7.82
N ASP A 217 -11.13 2.74 8.01
CA ASP A 217 -11.40 1.93 9.20
C ASP A 217 -11.40 0.45 8.82
N ILE A 218 -10.47 -0.29 9.41
CA ILE A 218 -10.21 -1.69 9.12
C ILE A 218 -11.29 -2.56 9.80
N VAL A 219 -11.86 -3.49 9.03
CA VAL A 219 -12.82 -4.50 9.51
C VAL A 219 -12.17 -5.89 9.50
N ILE A 220 -11.44 -6.27 8.45
CA ILE A 220 -10.63 -7.49 8.39
C ILE A 220 -9.17 -7.08 8.14
N PRO A 221 -8.26 -7.36 9.09
CA PRO A 221 -6.83 -7.11 8.89
C PRO A 221 -6.23 -7.97 7.77
N SER A 222 -5.11 -7.51 7.19
CA SER A 222 -4.25 -8.35 6.35
C SER A 222 -3.73 -9.56 7.14
N ASP A 223 -3.27 -10.57 6.43
CA ASP A 223 -2.76 -11.82 7.00
C ASP A 223 -3.83 -12.59 7.84
N THR A 224 -5.13 -12.34 7.59
CA THR A 224 -6.24 -13.10 8.19
C THR A 224 -6.58 -14.31 7.32
N THR A 225 -6.57 -15.52 7.89
CA THR A 225 -6.90 -16.76 7.17
C THR A 225 -8.31 -16.73 6.59
N ILE A 226 -8.46 -17.15 5.35
CA ILE A 226 -9.75 -17.26 4.66
C ILE A 226 -10.17 -18.74 4.50
N PRO A 227 -11.51 -19.05 4.50
CA PRO A 227 -12.63 -18.12 4.55
C PRO A 227 -12.81 -17.47 5.93
N THR A 228 -13.28 -16.23 5.95
CA THR A 228 -13.49 -15.48 7.19
C THR A 228 -14.67 -14.51 7.11
N SER A 229 -15.15 -14.07 8.25
CA SER A 229 -16.12 -12.98 8.33
C SER A 229 -15.91 -12.14 9.57
N ALA A 230 -16.09 -10.83 9.45
CA ALA A 230 -16.05 -9.91 10.57
C ALA A 230 -17.18 -8.88 10.45
N THR A 231 -17.74 -8.49 11.60
CA THR A 231 -18.75 -7.43 11.69
C THR A 231 -18.24 -6.35 12.62
N LYS A 232 -18.38 -5.10 12.20
CA LYS A 232 -18.04 -3.93 13.00
C LYS A 232 -19.20 -2.94 13.02
N GLU A 233 -19.47 -2.37 14.20
CA GLU A 233 -20.52 -1.38 14.41
C GLU A 233 -20.01 0.02 14.05
N PHE A 234 -20.81 0.74 13.28
CA PHE A 234 -20.59 2.13 12.88
C PHE A 234 -21.81 2.97 13.20
N THR A 235 -21.69 4.28 13.04
CA THR A 235 -22.77 5.21 13.34
C THR A 235 -22.82 6.34 12.31
N THR A 236 -23.88 7.17 12.39
CA THR A 236 -24.04 8.36 11.55
C THR A 236 -23.04 9.45 11.94
N ALA A 237 -22.46 10.13 10.94
CA ALA A 237 -21.48 11.19 11.12
C ALA A 237 -22.07 12.56 11.37
N LYS A 238 -23.39 12.73 11.11
CA LYS A 238 -24.11 14.00 11.21
C LYS A 238 -25.53 13.81 11.74
N ASP A 239 -26.11 14.89 12.33
CA ASP A 239 -27.49 14.93 12.71
C ASP A 239 -28.42 14.86 11.48
N GLY A 240 -29.56 14.19 11.62
CA GLY A 240 -30.58 14.05 10.58
C GLY A 240 -30.15 13.26 9.33
N GLN A 241 -29.13 12.43 9.43
CA GLN A 241 -28.63 11.63 8.32
C GLN A 241 -29.57 10.44 8.06
N THR A 242 -30.31 10.46 6.94
CA THR A 242 -31.28 9.42 6.55
C THR A 242 -30.73 8.39 5.57
N GLN A 243 -29.48 8.56 5.13
CA GLN A 243 -28.76 7.65 4.25
C GLN A 243 -27.28 7.65 4.56
N VAL A 244 -26.61 6.51 4.36
CA VAL A 244 -25.17 6.38 4.50
C VAL A 244 -24.58 5.72 3.26
N ARG A 245 -23.44 6.23 2.80
CA ARG A 245 -22.67 5.68 1.72
C ARG A 245 -21.50 4.90 2.30
N ILE A 246 -21.36 3.66 1.88
CA ILE A 246 -20.31 2.76 2.30
C ILE A 246 -19.31 2.65 1.15
N LEU A 247 -18.08 3.14 1.37
CA LEU A 247 -16.95 2.98 0.46
C LEU A 247 -16.16 1.76 0.92
N VAL A 248 -16.24 0.67 0.18
CA VAL A 248 -15.50 -0.57 0.46
C VAL A 248 -14.10 -0.43 -0.13
N MET A 249 -13.10 -0.58 0.68
CA MET A 249 -11.71 -0.29 0.32
C MET A 249 -10.76 -1.39 0.80
N GLN A 250 -9.64 -1.50 0.11
CA GLN A 250 -8.48 -2.31 0.56
C GLN A 250 -7.20 -1.49 0.53
N GLY A 251 -6.27 -1.80 1.43
CA GLY A 251 -4.95 -1.15 1.46
C GLY A 251 -4.34 -1.11 2.84
N ARG A 252 -3.22 -0.42 2.98
CA ARG A 252 -2.42 -0.34 4.22
C ARG A 252 -2.31 1.07 4.79
N SER A 253 -2.93 2.04 4.13
CA SER A 253 -2.94 3.43 4.59
C SER A 253 -4.12 3.66 5.54
N ASN A 254 -3.90 4.43 6.59
CA ASN A 254 -4.98 4.92 7.44
C ASN A 254 -5.85 6.01 6.78
N ARG A 255 -5.45 6.47 5.58
CA ARG A 255 -6.22 7.44 4.79
C ARG A 255 -6.95 6.74 3.67
N ALA A 256 -8.25 7.03 3.54
CA ALA A 256 -9.09 6.46 2.51
C ALA A 256 -8.60 6.78 1.08
N ASP A 257 -8.12 8.03 0.84
CA ASP A 257 -7.65 8.50 -0.46
C ASP A 257 -6.31 7.87 -0.93
N ARG A 258 -5.71 7.01 -0.11
CA ARG A 258 -4.47 6.28 -0.41
C ARG A 258 -4.64 4.76 -0.47
N ASN A 259 -5.89 4.33 -0.40
CA ASN A 259 -6.26 2.93 -0.50
C ASN A 259 -7.07 2.69 -1.77
N GLU A 260 -7.11 1.47 -2.24
CA GLU A 260 -7.87 1.08 -3.42
C GLU A 260 -9.35 0.98 -3.07
N LEU A 261 -10.22 1.56 -3.92
CA LEU A 261 -11.67 1.45 -3.81
C LEU A 261 -12.14 0.18 -4.53
N LEU A 262 -12.71 -0.76 -3.78
CA LEU A 262 -13.28 -1.99 -4.33
C LEU A 262 -14.71 -1.81 -4.82
N GLY A 263 -15.41 -0.83 -4.27
CA GLY A 263 -16.78 -0.51 -4.66
C GLY A 263 -17.51 0.36 -3.64
N GLU A 264 -18.70 0.80 -4.01
CA GLU A 264 -19.56 1.59 -3.13
C GLU A 264 -21.01 1.15 -3.20
N PHE A 265 -21.76 1.34 -2.10
CA PHE A 265 -23.20 1.17 -2.05
C PHE A 265 -23.84 2.10 -1.04
N LEU A 266 -25.16 2.27 -1.13
CA LEU A 266 -25.94 3.20 -0.31
C LEU A 266 -26.93 2.41 0.57
N LEU A 267 -26.90 2.64 1.87
CA LEU A 267 -27.97 2.24 2.80
C LEU A 267 -28.83 3.47 3.04
N ASP A 268 -30.07 3.44 2.60
CA ASP A 268 -31.06 4.51 2.71
C ASP A 268 -32.21 4.14 3.65
N GLY A 269 -33.12 5.08 3.88
CA GLY A 269 -34.30 4.85 4.71
C GLY A 269 -34.02 4.79 6.22
N LEU A 270 -32.88 5.33 6.66
CA LEU A 270 -32.58 5.48 8.08
C LEU A 270 -33.54 6.54 8.69
N ARG A 271 -33.94 6.34 9.94
CA ARG A 271 -34.73 7.38 10.66
C ARG A 271 -33.86 8.63 10.91
N GLU A 272 -34.49 9.78 10.99
CA GLU A 272 -33.83 10.98 11.47
C GLU A 272 -33.41 10.83 12.93
N ALA A 273 -32.13 11.03 13.24
CA ALA A 273 -31.54 10.89 14.56
C ALA A 273 -30.37 11.84 14.77
N GLY A 274 -29.95 12.01 16.00
CA GLY A 274 -28.72 12.72 16.32
C GLY A 274 -27.50 11.96 15.84
N ARG A 275 -26.41 12.68 15.61
CA ARG A 275 -25.10 12.09 15.29
C ARG A 275 -24.71 11.05 16.35
N GLY A 276 -24.30 9.87 15.91
CA GLY A 276 -23.82 8.80 16.80
C GLY A 276 -24.92 7.99 17.46
N GLU A 277 -26.22 8.28 17.18
CA GLU A 277 -27.34 7.60 17.80
C GLU A 277 -27.71 6.30 17.10
N LEU A 278 -27.67 6.27 15.75
CA LEU A 278 -27.96 5.08 14.98
C LEU A 278 -26.78 4.12 14.99
N LYS A 279 -27.08 2.82 15.04
CA LYS A 279 -26.11 1.73 15.00
C LYS A 279 -26.25 0.96 13.70
N ILE A 280 -25.17 0.91 12.94
CA ILE A 280 -25.12 0.28 11.63
C ILE A 280 -24.03 -0.77 11.65
N ASP A 281 -24.40 -2.03 11.46
CA ASP A 281 -23.47 -3.13 11.32
C ASP A 281 -22.95 -3.20 9.90
N ILE A 282 -21.63 -3.17 9.75
CA ILE A 282 -20.95 -3.47 8.51
C ILE A 282 -20.29 -4.84 8.65
N LYS A 283 -20.74 -5.79 7.84
CA LYS A 283 -20.22 -7.16 7.82
C LYS A 283 -19.44 -7.37 6.52
N PHE A 284 -18.20 -7.84 6.66
CA PHE A 284 -17.38 -8.36 5.58
C PHE A 284 -17.36 -9.89 5.65
N GLU A 285 -17.46 -10.53 4.51
CA GLU A 285 -17.33 -11.99 4.34
C GLU A 285 -16.39 -12.25 3.19
N ILE A 286 -15.41 -13.11 3.41
CA ILE A 286 -14.47 -13.57 2.38
C ILE A 286 -14.66 -15.06 2.25
N SER A 287 -15.02 -15.52 1.06
CA SER A 287 -15.19 -16.93 0.76
C SER A 287 -13.83 -17.65 0.56
N ALA A 288 -13.85 -18.96 0.46
CA ALA A 288 -12.64 -19.77 0.25
C ALA A 288 -11.96 -19.51 -1.12
N ASP A 289 -12.69 -18.95 -2.08
CA ASP A 289 -12.19 -18.53 -3.40
C ASP A 289 -11.78 -17.04 -3.44
N GLY A 290 -11.72 -16.38 -2.27
CA GLY A 290 -11.26 -15.00 -2.14
C GLY A 290 -12.28 -13.93 -2.52
N MET A 291 -13.54 -14.29 -2.82
CA MET A 291 -14.57 -13.29 -3.11
C MET A 291 -14.98 -12.53 -1.86
N VAL A 292 -14.98 -11.21 -1.96
CA VAL A 292 -15.37 -10.30 -0.88
C VAL A 292 -16.82 -9.88 -1.05
N SER A 293 -17.63 -10.11 -0.01
CA SER A 293 -19.01 -9.62 0.10
C SER A 293 -19.12 -8.71 1.31
N VAL A 294 -19.76 -7.55 1.12
CA VAL A 294 -19.94 -6.56 2.17
C VAL A 294 -21.42 -6.23 2.31
N SER A 295 -21.93 -6.26 3.53
CA SER A 295 -23.30 -5.86 3.83
C SER A 295 -23.35 -4.81 4.93
N ALA A 296 -24.29 -3.87 4.78
CA ALA A 296 -24.62 -2.88 5.79
C ALA A 296 -26.04 -3.14 6.32
N ARG A 297 -26.24 -3.10 7.63
CA ARG A 297 -27.52 -3.32 8.27
C ARG A 297 -27.76 -2.31 9.37
N ASP A 298 -28.90 -1.64 9.32
CA ASP A 298 -29.44 -0.86 10.45
C ASP A 298 -29.93 -1.81 11.53
N GLN A 299 -29.39 -1.71 12.74
CA GLN A 299 -29.77 -2.59 13.87
C GLN A 299 -31.21 -2.32 14.35
N GLU A 300 -31.73 -1.12 14.18
CA GLU A 300 -33.08 -0.74 14.68
C GLU A 300 -34.19 -1.21 13.74
N THR A 301 -34.04 -0.93 12.43
CA THR A 301 -35.08 -1.27 11.43
C THR A 301 -34.87 -2.64 10.79
N GLY A 302 -33.65 -3.18 10.85
CA GLY A 302 -33.25 -4.39 10.15
C GLY A 302 -33.04 -4.22 8.66
N GLN A 303 -33.19 -3.00 8.14
CA GLN A 303 -32.93 -2.69 6.73
C GLN A 303 -31.47 -2.97 6.36
N SER A 304 -31.25 -3.60 5.22
CA SER A 304 -29.92 -4.00 4.79
C SER A 304 -29.70 -3.82 3.31
N GLN A 305 -28.45 -3.53 2.96
CA GLN A 305 -27.94 -3.49 1.58
C GLN A 305 -26.63 -4.26 1.51
N ASN A 306 -26.27 -4.74 0.33
CA ASN A 306 -25.05 -5.50 0.13
C ASN A 306 -24.36 -5.15 -1.19
N LEU A 307 -23.05 -5.44 -1.23
CA LEU A 307 -22.19 -5.37 -2.40
C LEU A 307 -21.36 -6.65 -2.45
N THR A 308 -21.30 -7.30 -3.62
CA THR A 308 -20.29 -8.33 -3.87
C THR A 308 -19.23 -7.76 -4.80
N VAL A 309 -17.99 -7.80 -4.37
CA VAL A 309 -16.85 -7.33 -5.16
C VAL A 309 -16.42 -8.45 -6.09
N THR A 310 -16.54 -8.20 -7.39
CA THR A 310 -16.21 -9.20 -8.44
C THR A 310 -14.90 -8.92 -9.17
N ALA A 311 -14.40 -7.69 -9.12
CA ALA A 311 -13.10 -7.26 -9.65
C ALA A 311 -12.74 -5.87 -9.11
N SER A 312 -11.46 -5.50 -9.18
CA SER A 312 -11.04 -4.12 -8.91
C SER A 312 -11.70 -3.18 -9.93
N SER A 313 -12.16 -2.03 -9.48
CA SER A 313 -12.96 -1.10 -10.30
C SER A 313 -12.16 -0.42 -11.41
N GLY A 314 -10.84 -0.55 -11.47
CA GLY A 314 -9.99 0.13 -12.45
C GLY A 314 -10.13 1.67 -12.42
N LEU A 315 -10.60 2.23 -11.31
CA LEU A 315 -10.76 3.66 -11.13
C LEU A 315 -9.39 4.34 -11.02
N THR A 316 -9.28 5.50 -11.64
CA THR A 316 -8.10 6.34 -11.51
C THR A 316 -8.06 7.02 -10.14
N ASP A 317 -6.86 7.40 -9.67
CA ASP A 317 -6.69 8.16 -8.41
C ASP A 317 -7.53 9.45 -8.38
N GLU A 318 -7.78 10.06 -9.53
CA GLU A 318 -8.57 11.28 -9.65
C GLU A 318 -10.06 11.01 -9.44
N GLU A 319 -10.57 9.92 -10.00
CA GLU A 319 -11.95 9.43 -9.77
C GLU A 319 -12.17 9.02 -8.32
N ILE A 320 -11.21 8.33 -7.70
CA ILE A 320 -11.26 7.96 -6.28
C ILE A 320 -11.31 9.22 -5.39
N ARG A 321 -10.46 10.23 -5.66
CA ARG A 321 -10.47 11.51 -4.93
C ARG A 321 -11.78 12.25 -5.09
N GLU A 322 -12.31 12.34 -6.30
CA GLU A 322 -13.62 12.94 -6.54
C GLU A 322 -14.75 12.20 -5.82
N MET A 323 -14.73 10.88 -5.79
CA MET A 323 -15.71 10.06 -5.07
C MET A 323 -15.61 10.28 -3.56
N VAL A 324 -14.41 10.27 -3.00
CA VAL A 324 -14.17 10.57 -1.57
C VAL A 324 -14.62 12.00 -1.23
N ASP A 325 -14.36 12.98 -2.10
CA ASP A 325 -14.76 14.37 -1.88
C ASP A 325 -16.27 14.59 -1.99
N ARG A 326 -16.93 13.98 -2.97
CA ARG A 326 -18.41 14.01 -3.08
C ARG A 326 -19.09 13.31 -1.92
N THR A 327 -18.44 12.33 -1.33
CA THR A 327 -18.98 11.45 -0.30
C THR A 327 -18.86 12.04 1.13
N LYS A 328 -18.07 13.11 1.32
CA LYS A 328 -17.85 13.77 2.63
C LYS A 328 -19.14 14.11 3.40
N GLN A 329 -20.29 14.11 2.73
CA GLN A 329 -21.56 14.51 3.35
C GLN A 329 -22.31 13.34 4.01
N ASN A 330 -22.13 12.08 3.58
CA ASN A 330 -22.95 10.94 3.99
C ASN A 330 -22.13 9.71 4.45
N LEU A 331 -20.88 9.89 4.86
CA LEU A 331 -20.05 8.81 5.40
C LEU A 331 -20.51 8.37 6.79
N LEU A 332 -20.17 7.14 7.13
CA LEU A 332 -20.26 6.62 8.49
C LEU A 332 -19.18 7.24 9.39
N ALA A 333 -19.40 7.18 10.70
CA ALA A 333 -18.39 7.45 11.71
C ALA A 333 -18.10 6.17 12.50
N THR A 334 -16.88 6.03 12.96
CA THR A 334 -16.48 4.94 13.88
C THR A 334 -17.17 5.15 15.23
N VAL A 335 -17.66 4.07 15.82
CA VAL A 335 -18.19 4.12 17.18
C VAL A 335 -17.04 4.18 18.16
N ASP A 336 -16.97 5.27 18.92
CA ASP A 336 -16.02 5.39 20.02
C ASP A 336 -16.42 4.43 21.16
N THR A 337 -15.74 3.31 21.26
CA THR A 337 -15.89 2.43 22.43
C THR A 337 -15.37 3.13 23.68
N ASP A 338 -15.86 2.74 24.87
CA ASP A 338 -15.41 3.35 26.13
C ASP A 338 -13.89 3.22 26.33
N ALA A 339 -13.26 2.15 25.82
CA ALA A 339 -11.82 1.96 25.83
C ALA A 339 -11.11 3.00 24.93
N VAL A 340 -11.67 3.30 23.76
CA VAL A 340 -11.15 4.30 22.83
C VAL A 340 -11.28 5.71 23.40
N LYS A 341 -12.45 6.03 23.97
CA LYS A 341 -12.69 7.31 24.66
C LYS A 341 -11.72 7.52 25.81
N SER A 342 -11.49 6.47 26.62
CA SER A 342 -10.55 6.51 27.75
C SER A 342 -9.12 6.72 27.27
N LYS A 343 -8.70 6.02 26.22
CA LYS A 343 -7.35 6.15 25.65
C LYS A 343 -7.13 7.53 25.01
N ARG A 344 -8.14 8.05 24.31
CA ARG A 344 -8.09 9.39 23.73
C ARG A 344 -7.95 10.45 24.84
N ALA A 345 -8.74 10.35 25.91
CA ALA A 345 -8.68 11.26 27.05
C ALA A 345 -7.29 11.22 27.73
N GLU A 346 -6.71 10.03 27.90
CA GLU A 346 -5.34 9.86 28.44
C GLU A 346 -4.29 10.55 27.59
N VAL A 347 -4.34 10.36 26.26
CA VAL A 347 -3.40 10.98 25.31
C VAL A 347 -3.59 12.49 25.28
N GLU A 348 -4.82 12.98 25.32
CA GLU A 348 -5.14 14.42 25.35
C GLU A 348 -4.68 15.09 26.64
N GLU A 349 -4.88 14.46 27.79
CA GLU A 349 -4.37 14.95 29.06
C GLU A 349 -2.84 15.04 29.06
N HIS A 350 -2.16 14.02 28.53
CA HIS A 350 -0.70 14.03 28.39
C HIS A 350 -0.24 15.12 27.43
N PHE A 351 -0.91 15.31 26.30
CA PHE A 351 -0.61 16.38 25.34
C PHE A 351 -0.67 17.77 26.00
N LEU A 352 -1.72 18.03 26.78
CA LEU A 352 -1.87 19.29 27.48
C LEU A 352 -0.73 19.53 28.47
N LYS A 353 -0.35 18.50 29.25
CA LYS A 353 0.79 18.58 30.19
C LYS A 353 2.11 18.92 29.51
N VAL A 354 2.38 18.27 28.37
CA VAL A 354 3.61 18.50 27.59
C VAL A 354 3.61 19.91 26.98
N LYS A 355 2.47 20.35 26.47
CA LYS A 355 2.30 21.70 25.93
C LYS A 355 2.51 22.78 26.97
N ASP A 356 1.91 22.64 28.15
CA ASP A 356 2.08 23.60 29.25
C ASP A 356 3.53 23.63 29.77
N ARG A 357 4.20 22.48 29.82
CA ARG A 357 5.62 22.41 30.18
C ARG A 357 6.49 23.15 29.15
N LEU A 358 6.25 22.97 27.86
CA LEU A 358 6.95 23.69 26.80
C LEU A 358 6.76 25.21 26.97
N ALA A 359 5.53 25.68 27.13
CA ALA A 359 5.22 27.10 27.33
C ALA A 359 5.95 27.68 28.55
N GLY A 360 5.96 26.96 29.68
CA GLY A 360 6.70 27.38 30.88
C GLY A 360 8.22 27.44 30.68
N LEU A 361 8.79 26.58 29.85
CA LEU A 361 10.20 26.62 29.48
C LEU A 361 10.54 27.78 28.54
N GLU A 362 9.61 28.09 27.58
CA GLU A 362 9.76 29.24 26.69
C GLU A 362 9.73 30.56 27.45
N GLU A 363 8.85 30.73 28.44
CA GLU A 363 8.82 31.89 29.31
C GLU A 363 10.15 32.05 30.13
N ARG A 364 10.81 30.93 30.39
CA ARG A 364 12.13 30.92 31.08
C ARG A 364 13.32 31.02 30.11
N GLY A 365 13.06 31.22 28.80
CA GLY A 365 14.10 31.50 27.82
C GLY A 365 14.82 30.26 27.28
N ILE A 366 14.17 29.11 27.16
CA ILE A 366 14.76 27.85 26.67
C ILE A 366 15.46 28.01 25.32
N ALA A 367 14.94 28.89 24.45
CA ALA A 367 15.50 29.15 23.12
C ALA A 367 16.93 29.71 23.18
N GLN A 368 17.29 30.43 24.27
CA GLN A 368 18.66 30.93 24.50
C GLN A 368 19.64 29.80 24.85
N LEU A 369 19.16 28.69 25.39
CA LEU A 369 19.95 27.54 25.83
C LEU A 369 20.16 26.51 24.71
N VAL A 370 19.10 26.21 23.94
CA VAL A 370 19.09 25.13 22.94
C VAL A 370 19.01 25.61 21.48
N GLY A 371 18.80 26.92 21.27
CA GLY A 371 18.55 27.51 19.96
C GLY A 371 17.09 27.43 19.52
N ASP A 372 16.73 28.20 18.51
CA ASP A 372 15.35 28.30 18.00
C ASP A 372 14.91 27.03 17.26
N GLU A 373 15.82 26.32 16.56
CA GLU A 373 15.51 25.17 15.73
C GLU A 373 14.93 23.98 16.53
N PRO A 374 15.49 23.54 17.66
CA PRO A 374 14.90 22.48 18.49
C PRO A 374 13.52 22.84 19.04
N VAL A 375 13.30 24.10 19.43
CA VAL A 375 12.00 24.59 19.93
C VAL A 375 10.96 24.53 18.81
N ALA A 376 11.30 25.01 17.61
CA ALA A 376 10.42 24.96 16.43
C ALA A 376 10.05 23.51 16.04
N LYS A 377 11.02 22.58 16.05
CA LYS A 377 10.77 21.14 15.82
C LYS A 377 9.84 20.53 16.86
N THR A 378 9.95 20.96 18.12
CA THR A 378 9.06 20.49 19.19
C THR A 378 7.64 20.97 18.97
N HIS A 379 7.41 22.21 18.57
CA HIS A 379 6.10 22.73 18.19
C HIS A 379 5.51 21.97 17.00
N GLU A 380 6.31 21.71 15.96
CA GLU A 380 5.87 20.96 14.81
C GLU A 380 5.46 19.53 15.18
N ALA A 381 6.21 18.88 16.07
CA ALA A 381 5.86 17.55 16.57
C ALA A 381 4.59 17.55 17.42
N LEU A 382 4.39 18.56 18.27
CA LEU A 382 3.15 18.75 19.04
C LEU A 382 1.95 19.01 18.13
N ASN A 383 2.09 19.83 17.09
CA ASN A 383 1.01 20.06 16.12
C ASN A 383 0.60 18.76 15.43
N ARG A 384 1.56 17.91 15.01
CA ARG A 384 1.25 16.58 14.47
C ARG A 384 0.52 15.67 15.48
N CYS A 385 0.88 15.72 16.75
CA CYS A 385 0.14 15.00 17.79
C CYS A 385 -1.29 15.54 17.96
N ARG A 386 -1.47 16.85 17.90
CA ARG A 386 -2.79 17.50 17.95
C ARG A 386 -3.70 17.07 16.81
N ASP A 387 -3.18 17.06 15.58
CA ASP A 387 -3.92 16.63 14.39
C ASP A 387 -4.45 15.19 14.53
N VAL A 388 -3.66 14.28 15.12
CA VAL A 388 -4.09 12.89 15.39
C VAL A 388 -5.17 12.84 16.47
N ILE A 389 -5.04 13.59 17.56
CA ILE A 389 -6.03 13.64 18.63
C ILE A 389 -7.37 14.21 18.10
N ASP A 390 -7.31 15.29 17.32
CA ASP A 390 -8.50 15.96 16.77
C ASP A 390 -9.19 15.12 15.68
N SER A 391 -8.41 14.38 14.88
CA SER A 391 -8.96 13.46 13.88
C SER A 391 -9.66 12.25 14.49
N GLY A 392 -9.35 11.89 15.75
CA GLY A 392 -9.86 10.69 16.40
C GLY A 392 -9.26 9.39 15.87
N ASP A 393 -8.12 9.46 15.18
CA ASP A 393 -7.44 8.28 14.61
C ASP A 393 -6.87 7.39 15.73
N THR A 394 -7.64 6.38 16.09
CA THR A 394 -7.32 5.45 17.18
C THR A 394 -6.11 4.57 16.88
N SER A 395 -5.85 4.28 15.59
CA SER A 395 -4.72 3.44 15.17
C SER A 395 -3.38 4.10 15.49
N ARG A 396 -3.33 5.44 15.46
CA ARG A 396 -2.14 6.25 15.73
C ARG A 396 -2.02 6.72 17.17
N MET A 397 -3.00 6.47 18.04
CA MET A 397 -2.95 6.92 19.45
C MET A 397 -1.72 6.36 20.19
N HIS A 398 -1.31 5.12 19.92
CA HIS A 398 -0.10 4.54 20.51
C HIS A 398 1.20 5.21 20.02
N GLU A 399 1.26 5.58 18.76
CA GLU A 399 2.42 6.31 18.19
C GLU A 399 2.46 7.73 18.75
N THR A 400 1.31 8.39 18.86
CA THR A 400 1.16 9.71 19.44
C THR A 400 1.58 9.71 20.91
N GLN A 401 1.18 8.71 21.69
CA GLN A 401 1.62 8.54 23.07
C GLN A 401 3.14 8.40 23.17
N ARG A 402 3.77 7.59 22.29
CA ARG A 402 5.24 7.44 22.25
C ARG A 402 5.95 8.73 21.82
N ALA A 403 5.36 9.50 20.91
CA ALA A 403 5.89 10.80 20.51
C ALA A 403 5.83 11.80 21.66
N LEU A 404 4.70 11.89 22.36
CA LEU A 404 4.54 12.73 23.55
C LEU A 404 5.54 12.36 24.66
N ASN A 405 5.73 11.06 24.93
CA ASN A 405 6.71 10.60 25.91
C ASN A 405 8.14 11.07 25.56
N ARG A 406 8.52 11.02 24.26
CA ARG A 406 9.84 11.50 23.80
C ARG A 406 10.00 13.00 23.96
N ILE A 407 8.94 13.75 23.62
CA ILE A 407 8.94 15.21 23.78
C ILE A 407 9.04 15.56 25.27
N ASP A 408 8.25 14.91 26.11
CA ASP A 408 8.25 15.14 27.56
C ASP A 408 9.62 14.88 28.20
N SER A 409 10.24 13.74 27.86
CA SER A 409 11.60 13.41 28.31
C SER A 409 12.66 14.42 27.84
N PHE A 410 12.51 14.94 26.63
CA PHE A 410 13.37 16.02 26.14
C PHE A 410 13.18 17.29 26.93
N LEU A 411 11.94 17.70 27.21
CA LEU A 411 11.62 18.89 27.99
C LEU A 411 12.07 18.75 29.45
N GLU A 412 11.98 17.56 30.05
CA GLU A 412 12.53 17.30 31.42
C GLU A 412 14.05 17.50 31.50
N GLN A 413 14.76 17.00 30.48
CA GLN A 413 16.22 17.22 30.43
C GLN A 413 16.57 18.70 30.27
N MET A 414 15.74 19.46 29.57
CA MET A 414 15.93 20.90 29.41
C MET A 414 15.57 21.66 30.66
N ASP A 415 14.50 21.29 31.35
CA ASP A 415 14.12 21.88 32.65
C ASP A 415 15.23 21.74 33.70
N ALA A 416 15.86 20.56 33.74
CA ALA A 416 17.01 20.30 34.60
C ALA A 416 18.25 21.16 34.26
N ARG A 417 18.33 21.76 33.09
CA ARG A 417 19.42 22.64 32.64
C ARG A 417 19.12 24.13 32.85
N VAL A 418 17.83 24.47 32.91
CA VAL A 418 17.34 25.84 33.14
C VAL A 418 17.31 26.19 34.63
N ASN A 419 17.16 25.18 35.51
CA ASN A 419 17.26 25.29 36.97
C ASN A 419 18.70 25.11 37.45
#